data_01b912e2e11f05fcba8a57d038783beb
#
_entry.id   01b912e2e11f05fcba8a57d038783beb
#
_cell.length_a   1.000
_cell.length_b   1.000
_cell.length_c   1.000
_cell.angle_alpha   90.00
_cell.angle_beta   90.00
_cell.angle_gamma   90.00
#
_symmetry.space_group_name_H-M   'P 1'
#
loop_
_entity.id
_entity.type
_entity.pdbx_description
1 polymer ?
#
loop_
_entity_poly.entity_id
_entity_poly.type
_entity_poly.pdbx_seq_one_letter_code
_entity_poly.pdbx_strand_id
1 'polypeptide(L)'
;MTQELTPQEYKYLNPLLLAYIGDAVYELRVREHLLTGGAVKMNGLHQQAVSLVNAGRQSRLYSQLEPLLSEEEKDVFRRGRNAHSGHQPPGVSAAGYRRATGVEALIGWLHLTGEKERLDEIFRVLFAADDDEAENGEDTE
;
A
#
# COMPACT_ATOMS: atom_id res chain seq x y z
N MET A 1 3.69 22.91 18.97
CA MET A 1 2.42 22.94 18.19
C MET A 1 2.69 22.44 16.79
N THR A 2 2.03 21.32 16.42
CA THR A 2 2.08 20.82 15.07
C THR A 2 1.16 21.68 14.20
N GLN A 3 1.71 22.37 13.22
CA GLN A 3 0.91 23.03 12.19
C GLN A 3 0.39 21.96 11.23
N GLU A 4 -0.90 21.97 10.97
CA GLU A 4 -1.44 21.15 9.91
C GLU A 4 -1.00 21.70 8.56
N LEU A 5 -0.46 20.85 7.73
CA LEU A 5 -0.07 21.21 6.39
C LEU A 5 -1.29 21.21 5.47
N THR A 6 -1.27 22.03 4.44
CA THR A 6 -2.31 22.00 3.41
C THR A 6 -2.14 20.72 2.57
N PRO A 7 -3.19 20.28 1.83
CA PRO A 7 -3.05 19.13 0.93
C PRO A 7 -1.91 19.28 -0.07
N GLN A 8 -1.67 20.48 -0.58
CA GLN A 8 -0.55 20.73 -1.51
C GLN A 8 0.80 20.60 -0.81
N GLU A 9 0.90 21.10 0.41
CA GLU A 9 2.13 20.98 1.20
C GLU A 9 2.44 19.50 1.50
N TYR A 10 1.44 18.69 1.84
CA TYR A 10 1.62 17.26 2.02
C TYR A 10 2.12 16.59 0.74
N LYS A 11 1.57 16.98 -0.41
CA LYS A 11 1.95 16.40 -1.70
C LYS A 11 3.45 16.56 -1.98
N TYR A 12 4.02 17.70 -1.59
CA TYR A 12 5.42 18.02 -1.85
C TYR A 12 6.38 17.68 -0.71
N LEU A 13 5.91 16.97 0.30
CA LEU A 13 6.81 16.37 1.28
C LEU A 13 7.71 15.35 0.59
N ASN A 14 8.86 15.07 1.20
CA ASN A 14 9.71 13.98 0.72
C ASN A 14 8.86 12.71 0.58
N PRO A 15 8.80 12.10 -0.62
CA PRO A 15 7.96 10.93 -0.85
C PRO A 15 8.26 9.76 0.10
N LEU A 16 9.50 9.65 0.59
CA LEU A 16 9.85 8.60 1.56
C LEU A 16 9.17 8.82 2.91
N LEU A 17 8.89 10.07 3.28
CA LEU A 17 8.12 10.35 4.49
C LEU A 17 6.65 9.98 4.31
N LEU A 18 6.10 10.23 3.14
CA LEU A 18 4.74 9.78 2.81
C LEU A 18 4.66 8.26 2.83
N ALA A 19 5.66 7.58 2.26
CA ALA A 19 5.73 6.12 2.26
C ALA A 19 5.86 5.55 3.67
N TYR A 20 6.60 6.22 4.54
CA TYR A 20 6.75 5.82 5.94
C TYR A 20 5.39 5.77 6.65
N ILE A 21 4.56 6.79 6.44
CA ILE A 21 3.21 6.81 6.97
C ILE A 21 2.34 5.76 6.27
N GLY A 22 2.44 5.66 4.95
CA GLY A 22 1.65 4.73 4.15
C GLY A 22 1.90 3.27 4.50
N ASP A 23 3.13 2.93 4.84
CA ASP A 23 3.48 1.58 5.31
C ASP A 23 2.69 1.22 6.57
N ALA A 24 2.63 2.12 7.55
CA ALA A 24 1.88 1.90 8.77
C ALA A 24 0.36 1.78 8.51
N VAL A 25 -0.17 2.64 7.65
CA VAL A 25 -1.59 2.60 7.27
C VAL A 25 -1.91 1.30 6.54
N TYR A 26 -1.08 0.89 5.60
CA TYR A 26 -1.25 -0.36 4.86
C TYR A 26 -1.28 -1.55 5.82
N GLU A 27 -0.31 -1.62 6.71
CA GLU A 27 -0.23 -2.71 7.69
C GLU A 27 -1.46 -2.77 8.60
N LEU A 28 -1.93 -1.61 9.08
CA LEU A 28 -3.13 -1.54 9.90
C LEU A 28 -4.36 -2.05 9.14
N ARG A 29 -4.53 -1.60 7.90
CA ARG A 29 -5.67 -2.01 7.06
C ARG A 29 -5.65 -3.51 6.77
N VAL A 30 -4.46 -4.08 6.54
CA VAL A 30 -4.30 -5.53 6.35
C VAL A 30 -4.76 -6.29 7.60
N ARG A 31 -4.34 -5.85 8.76
CA ARG A 31 -4.73 -6.49 10.03
C ARG A 31 -6.24 -6.40 10.26
N GLU A 32 -6.83 -5.25 10.02
CA GLU A 32 -8.28 -5.07 10.12
C GLU A 32 -9.03 -5.99 9.13
N HIS A 33 -8.54 -6.08 7.90
CA HIS A 33 -9.14 -6.94 6.88
C HIS A 33 -9.13 -8.41 7.29
N LEU A 34 -8.01 -8.88 7.84
CA LEU A 34 -7.88 -10.25 8.31
C LEU A 34 -8.82 -10.57 9.48
N LEU A 35 -9.00 -9.62 10.39
CA LEU A 35 -9.93 -9.80 11.50
C LEU A 35 -11.37 -9.88 11.03
N THR A 36 -11.77 -9.04 10.09
CA THR A 36 -13.14 -9.07 9.55
C THR A 36 -13.39 -10.28 8.65
N GLY A 37 -12.33 -10.89 8.12
CA GLY A 37 -12.42 -12.09 7.32
C GLY A 37 -12.56 -13.39 8.13
N GLY A 38 -12.61 -13.31 9.46
CA GLY A 38 -12.80 -14.48 10.32
C GLY A 38 -11.52 -15.22 10.67
N ALA A 39 -10.36 -14.65 10.45
CA ALA A 39 -9.09 -15.22 10.91
C ALA A 39 -9.00 -15.07 12.42
N VAL A 40 -8.96 -16.18 13.16
CA VAL A 40 -9.19 -16.19 14.60
C VAL A 40 -7.95 -16.59 15.41
N LYS A 41 -6.91 -17.14 14.77
CA LYS A 41 -5.71 -17.61 15.48
C LYS A 41 -4.59 -16.59 15.31
N MET A 42 -4.02 -16.14 16.42
CA MET A 42 -2.96 -15.12 16.43
C MET A 42 -1.77 -15.50 15.54
N ASN A 43 -1.33 -16.75 15.57
CA ASN A 43 -0.20 -17.20 14.76
C ASN A 43 -0.51 -17.13 13.26
N GLY A 44 -1.73 -17.52 12.89
CA GLY A 44 -2.17 -17.42 11.50
C GLY A 44 -2.32 -15.99 11.04
N LEU A 45 -2.84 -15.11 11.89
CA LEU A 45 -2.99 -13.69 11.59
C LEU A 45 -1.63 -13.03 11.29
N HIS A 46 -0.62 -13.32 12.11
CA HIS A 46 0.70 -12.74 11.91
C HIS A 46 1.31 -13.18 10.57
N GLN A 47 1.25 -14.47 10.26
CA GLN A 47 1.78 -15.00 9.00
C GLN A 47 1.05 -14.43 7.78
N GLN A 48 -0.27 -14.33 7.86
CA GLN A 48 -1.07 -13.75 6.78
C GLN A 48 -0.77 -12.26 6.60
N ALA A 49 -0.60 -11.52 7.71
CA ALA A 49 -0.23 -10.10 7.63
C ALA A 49 1.12 -9.91 6.95
N VAL A 50 2.13 -10.70 7.34
CA VAL A 50 3.46 -10.64 6.72
C VAL A 50 3.38 -10.91 5.22
N SER A 51 2.58 -11.88 4.79
CA SER A 51 2.39 -12.19 3.38
C SER A 51 1.76 -11.02 2.62
N LEU A 52 0.76 -10.36 3.20
CA LEU A 52 0.03 -9.29 2.52
C LEU A 52 0.80 -7.97 2.46
N VAL A 53 1.73 -7.71 3.39
CA VAL A 53 2.53 -6.49 3.36
C VAL A 53 3.84 -6.65 2.58
N ASN A 54 4.08 -7.81 1.98
CA ASN A 54 5.28 -8.06 1.21
C ASN A 54 5.38 -7.11 0.01
N ALA A 55 6.55 -6.49 -0.19
CA ALA A 55 6.77 -5.49 -1.23
C ALA A 55 6.52 -6.02 -2.64
N GLY A 56 6.86 -7.29 -2.90
CA GLY A 56 6.61 -7.91 -4.21
C GLY A 56 5.12 -8.04 -4.49
N ARG A 57 4.33 -8.36 -3.47
CA ARG A 57 2.87 -8.45 -3.59
C ARG A 57 2.24 -7.09 -3.81
N GLN A 58 2.65 -6.06 -3.06
CA GLN A 58 2.20 -4.70 -3.28
C GLN A 58 2.47 -4.23 -4.70
N SER A 59 3.63 -4.57 -5.23
CA SER A 59 4.01 -4.22 -6.60
C SER A 59 3.08 -4.84 -7.64
N ARG A 60 2.71 -6.11 -7.45
CA ARG A 60 1.77 -6.80 -8.35
C ARG A 60 0.36 -6.22 -8.26
N LEU A 61 -0.08 -5.89 -7.07
CA LEU A 61 -1.41 -5.34 -6.84
C LEU A 61 -1.57 -3.94 -7.46
N TYR A 62 -0.47 -3.20 -7.60
CA TYR A 62 -0.50 -1.87 -8.20
C TYR A 62 -1.06 -1.91 -9.63
N SER A 63 -0.78 -2.97 -10.40
CA SER A 63 -1.28 -3.07 -11.78
C SER A 63 -2.81 -3.06 -11.83
N GLN A 64 -3.47 -3.55 -10.79
CA GLN A 64 -4.94 -3.52 -10.67
C GLN A 64 -5.45 -2.13 -10.28
N LEU A 65 -4.64 -1.38 -9.57
CA LEU A 65 -5.00 -0.07 -9.05
C LEU A 65 -4.79 1.05 -10.07
N GLU A 66 -3.73 0.95 -10.88
CA GLU A 66 -3.29 2.02 -11.78
C GLU A 66 -4.41 2.63 -12.63
N PRO A 67 -5.28 1.84 -13.30
CA PRO A 67 -6.34 2.40 -14.15
C PRO A 67 -7.36 3.25 -13.40
N LEU A 68 -7.43 3.11 -12.08
CA LEU A 68 -8.42 3.80 -11.24
C LEU A 68 -7.89 5.10 -10.65
N LEU A 69 -6.59 5.35 -10.77
CA LEU A 69 -5.95 6.51 -10.15
C LEU A 69 -6.21 7.79 -10.97
N SER A 70 -6.45 8.90 -10.26
CA SER A 70 -6.46 10.22 -10.86
C SER A 70 -5.05 10.63 -11.27
N GLU A 71 -4.93 11.68 -12.09
CA GLU A 71 -3.63 12.21 -12.48
C GLU A 71 -2.80 12.67 -11.29
N GLU A 72 -3.43 13.29 -10.31
CA GLU A 72 -2.76 13.73 -9.09
C GLU A 72 -2.27 12.54 -8.27
N GLU A 73 -3.08 11.50 -8.14
CA GLU A 73 -2.69 10.29 -7.45
C GLU A 73 -1.52 9.58 -8.15
N LYS A 74 -1.56 9.53 -9.48
CA LYS A 74 -0.44 8.97 -10.27
C LYS A 74 0.84 9.76 -10.06
N ASP A 75 0.74 11.07 -9.92
CA ASP A 75 1.89 11.93 -9.69
C ASP A 75 2.55 11.62 -8.33
N VAL A 76 1.75 11.49 -7.28
CA VAL A 76 2.26 11.12 -5.95
C VAL A 76 2.91 9.72 -6.00
N PHE A 77 2.26 8.76 -6.64
CA PHE A 77 2.83 7.42 -6.82
C PHE A 77 4.18 7.49 -7.53
N ARG A 78 4.25 8.20 -8.66
CA ARG A 78 5.48 8.30 -9.45
C ARG A 78 6.62 8.90 -8.66
N ARG A 79 6.35 9.92 -7.86
CA ARG A 79 7.36 10.54 -7.02
C ARG A 79 7.88 9.58 -5.95
N GLY A 80 6.99 8.78 -5.36
CA GLY A 80 7.40 7.72 -4.42
C GLY A 80 8.21 6.64 -5.09
N ARG A 81 7.78 6.19 -6.26
CA ARG A 81 8.51 5.19 -7.05
C ARG A 81 9.91 5.66 -7.40
N ASN A 82 10.08 6.94 -7.69
CA ASN A 82 11.35 7.51 -8.11
C ASN A 82 12.26 7.91 -6.93
N ALA A 83 11.76 7.85 -5.70
CA ALA A 83 12.57 8.17 -4.53
C ALA A 83 13.55 7.04 -4.22
N HIS A 84 14.75 7.38 -3.77
CA HIS A 84 15.79 6.40 -3.45
C HIS A 84 15.97 6.31 -1.94
N SER A 85 15.68 5.14 -1.36
CA SER A 85 15.87 4.87 0.06
C SER A 85 17.27 4.34 0.40
N GLY A 86 17.98 3.81 -0.60
CA GLY A 86 19.26 3.17 -0.38
C GLY A 86 19.18 1.74 0.17
N HIS A 87 17.99 1.27 0.53
CA HIS A 87 17.80 -0.08 1.06
C HIS A 87 16.76 -0.84 0.24
N GLN A 88 17.12 -2.06 -0.12
CA GLN A 88 16.24 -2.95 -0.86
C GLN A 88 16.13 -4.27 -0.09
N PRO A 89 14.89 -4.73 0.25
CA PRO A 89 14.71 -5.99 0.94
C PRO A 89 15.21 -7.18 0.11
N PRO A 90 15.74 -8.21 0.74
CA PRO A 90 16.12 -9.44 0.02
C PRO A 90 14.91 -10.07 -0.67
N GLY A 91 15.14 -10.61 -1.86
CA GLY A 91 14.12 -11.32 -2.61
C GLY A 91 13.16 -10.46 -3.40
N VAL A 92 13.32 -9.14 -3.39
CA VAL A 92 12.49 -8.21 -4.15
C VAL A 92 13.36 -7.49 -5.17
N SER A 93 12.90 -7.39 -6.42
CA SER A 93 13.60 -6.63 -7.45
C SER A 93 13.59 -5.14 -7.12
N ALA A 94 14.57 -4.40 -7.65
CA ALA A 94 14.63 -2.95 -7.47
C ALA A 94 13.34 -2.27 -7.99
N ALA A 95 12.83 -2.72 -9.14
CA ALA A 95 11.58 -2.18 -9.71
C ALA A 95 10.38 -2.48 -8.81
N GLY A 96 10.29 -3.70 -8.27
CA GLY A 96 9.22 -4.09 -7.36
C GLY A 96 9.23 -3.28 -6.07
N TYR A 97 10.42 -3.08 -5.51
CA TYR A 97 10.57 -2.27 -4.31
C TYR A 97 10.14 -0.81 -4.53
N ARG A 98 10.53 -0.24 -5.67
CA ARG A 98 10.16 1.14 -6.03
C ARG A 98 8.65 1.30 -6.20
N ARG A 99 7.99 0.34 -6.85
CA ARG A 99 6.53 0.36 -6.99
C ARG A 99 5.83 0.26 -5.65
N ALA A 100 6.30 -0.60 -4.77
CA ALA A 100 5.76 -0.72 -3.42
C ALA A 100 5.90 0.61 -2.66
N THR A 101 7.05 1.25 -2.77
CA THR A 101 7.26 2.57 -2.16
C THR A 101 6.30 3.61 -2.74
N GLY A 102 6.03 3.55 -4.04
CA GLY A 102 5.06 4.43 -4.67
C GLY A 102 3.64 4.23 -4.15
N VAL A 103 3.21 2.97 -3.98
CA VAL A 103 1.89 2.65 -3.39
C VAL A 103 1.80 3.18 -1.96
N GLU A 104 2.84 2.96 -1.17
CA GLU A 104 2.87 3.44 0.21
C GLU A 104 2.85 4.97 0.28
N ALA A 105 3.57 5.66 -0.60
CA ALA A 105 3.55 7.12 -0.66
C ALA A 105 2.15 7.65 -0.99
N LEU A 106 1.46 7.03 -1.94
CA LEU A 106 0.09 7.38 -2.29
C LEU A 106 -0.85 7.19 -1.09
N ILE A 107 -0.76 6.04 -0.43
CA ILE A 107 -1.60 5.75 0.74
C ILE A 107 -1.31 6.76 1.86
N GLY A 108 -0.05 7.05 2.11
CA GLY A 108 0.33 8.03 3.13
C GLY A 108 -0.20 9.42 2.84
N TRP A 109 -0.12 9.86 1.59
CA TRP A 109 -0.66 11.15 1.18
C TRP A 109 -2.17 11.24 1.39
N LEU A 110 -2.91 10.21 0.95
CA LEU A 110 -4.35 10.19 1.12
C LEU A 110 -4.75 10.16 2.60
N HIS A 111 -4.01 9.42 3.41
CA HIS A 111 -4.26 9.39 4.86
C HIS A 111 -4.04 10.76 5.51
N LEU A 112 -2.92 11.41 5.20
CA LEU A 112 -2.56 12.70 5.79
C LEU A 112 -3.49 13.82 5.35
N THR A 113 -4.08 13.71 4.16
CA THR A 113 -5.03 14.70 3.65
C THR A 113 -6.48 14.38 4.02
N GLY A 114 -6.70 13.33 4.82
CA GLY A 114 -8.04 13.00 5.32
C GLY A 114 -8.98 12.37 4.30
N GLU A 115 -8.44 11.81 3.22
CA GLU A 115 -9.23 11.20 2.13
C GLU A 115 -9.66 9.77 2.48
N LYS A 116 -10.43 9.63 3.53
CA LYS A 116 -10.80 8.31 4.08
C LYS A 116 -11.61 7.48 3.10
N GLU A 117 -12.57 8.08 2.44
CA GLU A 117 -13.43 7.36 1.48
C GLU A 117 -12.61 6.85 0.30
N ARG A 118 -11.68 7.68 -0.19
CA ARG A 118 -10.79 7.28 -1.28
C ARG A 118 -9.86 6.15 -0.86
N LEU A 119 -9.33 6.19 0.37
CA LEU A 119 -8.55 5.07 0.92
C LEU A 119 -9.37 3.79 0.96
N ASP A 120 -10.62 3.87 1.40
CA ASP A 120 -11.49 2.69 1.45
C ASP A 120 -11.69 2.09 0.06
N GLU A 121 -11.88 2.93 -0.97
CA GLU A 121 -11.98 2.46 -2.35
C GLU A 121 -10.72 1.75 -2.82
N ILE A 122 -9.56 2.35 -2.56
CA ILE A 122 -8.25 1.80 -2.96
C ILE A 122 -8.01 0.45 -2.28
N PHE A 123 -8.22 0.37 -0.97
CA PHE A 123 -8.02 -0.87 -0.24
C PHE A 123 -9.00 -1.95 -0.68
N ARG A 124 -10.23 -1.57 -1.03
CA ARG A 124 -11.20 -2.53 -1.57
C ARG A 124 -10.68 -3.18 -2.84
N VAL A 125 -10.08 -2.40 -3.74
CA VAL A 125 -9.47 -2.92 -4.97
C VAL A 125 -8.27 -3.81 -4.65
N LEU A 126 -7.39 -3.37 -3.77
CA LEU A 126 -6.19 -4.13 -3.41
C LEU A 126 -6.56 -5.47 -2.77
N PHE A 127 -7.52 -5.49 -1.87
CA PHE A 127 -7.93 -6.72 -1.19
C PHE A 127 -8.73 -7.65 -2.11
N ALA A 128 -9.52 -7.12 -3.04
CA ALA A 128 -10.23 -7.92 -4.03
C ALA A 128 -9.25 -8.64 -4.96
N ALA A 129 -8.22 -7.96 -5.43
CA ALA A 129 -7.18 -8.55 -6.28
C ALA A 129 -6.41 -9.64 -5.52
N ASP A 130 -6.16 -9.44 -4.23
CA ASP A 130 -5.49 -10.40 -3.38
C ASP A 130 -6.32 -11.66 -3.17
N ASP A 131 -7.60 -11.51 -2.88
CA ASP A 131 -8.52 -12.63 -2.71
C ASP A 131 -8.63 -13.46 -4.00
N ASP A 132 -8.68 -12.81 -5.17
CA ASP A 132 -8.70 -13.49 -6.47
C ASP A 132 -7.43 -14.31 -6.70
N GLU A 133 -6.26 -13.79 -6.34
CA GLU A 133 -4.99 -14.52 -6.45
C GLU A 133 -4.98 -15.75 -5.53
N ALA A 134 -5.51 -15.62 -4.33
CA ALA A 134 -5.56 -16.74 -3.38
C ALA A 134 -6.47 -17.86 -3.90
N GLU A 135 -7.64 -17.54 -4.46
CA GLU A 135 -8.55 -18.51 -5.05
C GLU A 135 -7.91 -19.22 -6.24
N ASN A 136 -7.25 -18.48 -7.13
CA ASN A 136 -6.56 -19.06 -8.29
C ASN A 136 -5.38 -19.92 -7.88
N GLY A 137 -4.73 -19.62 -6.76
CA GLY A 137 -3.64 -20.43 -6.23
C GLY A 137 -4.08 -21.77 -5.66
N GLU A 138 -5.30 -21.85 -5.11
CA GLU A 138 -5.86 -23.09 -4.57
C GLU A 138 -6.31 -24.04 -5.68
N ASP A 139 -6.74 -23.51 -6.82
CA ASP A 139 -7.24 -24.31 -7.95
C ASP A 139 -6.12 -24.99 -8.77
N THR A 140 -4.85 -24.75 -8.47
CA THR A 140 -3.72 -25.29 -9.23
C THR A 140 -3.10 -26.57 -8.63
N GLU A 141 -3.69 -27.12 -7.61
CA GLU A 141 -3.24 -28.42 -7.07
C GLU A 141 -3.93 -29.62 -7.71
#